data_7d47407b39a833b43f9901417b3fa3cf
#
_entry.id   7d47407b39a833b43f9901417b3fa3cf
#
_cell.length_a   1.000
_cell.length_b   1.000
_cell.length_c   1.000
_cell.angle_alpha   90.00
_cell.angle_beta   90.00
_cell.angle_gamma   90.00
#
_symmetry.space_group_name_H-M   'P 1'
#
loop_
_entity.id
_entity.type
_entity.pdbx_description
1 polymer ?
#
loop_
_entity_poly.entity_id
_entity_poly.type
_entity_poly.pdbx_seq_one_letter_code
_entity_poly.pdbx_strand_id
1 'polypeptide(L)'
;MKKGKFNYEDELYDEDEYYDDDDYDDDYGEEEEEEEKPKKKNKKSNENKNNIKPTQNQNNNQNKNQNKNDKSSNTRKNSNSFNISKKESNTSSLALSPSSSSSIPSSIKENKKEEKQVISIAELINIKSYPKIDYGKKYTDNSDEKPTINLVIIGHVDSGKSTMIGHILFLLNEIDKKEVHKNLRIKSNKGDQTKDTLAFAFATDEASDERERGVTIDIGFKTFSTKNRNIIALDAPGHQDFIPNMIAGTSAADAALLVIDSGTTAFNAGFYREGQTREHALLAKTLGITQLIVAVNKLELFNWKKERYDEIVETLQKFLVDELGFSEKKIIFIPVSGKEGDNLIKPISAKSGNWYQGPTLIELIDKLDPPQRAIDGPVRFIINDISKNPVNNQQGINLFGKLESGIIITNSEYIILPSGNKEKIKTIAVNKKKVDYLTPGQQAEILINENKKTKEEEVFETGNVLSSEKYPIPCIKKFKAHIKTYDLKTPISLGQKMMFYLQGQKSQISIKKIERIFNEGSKVSKNNTRFIPKNFYADVIIESENKICAELFGLNKRLSTFALRISGDTQAMGYITEFLE
;
A
#
# COMPACT_ATOMS: atom_id res chain seq x y z
N MET A 1 -16.76 -63.62 -10.66
CA MET A 1 -16.45 -64.51 -9.52
C MET A 1 -15.43 -63.83 -8.62
N LYS A 2 -15.75 -63.83 -7.35
CA LYS A 2 -14.99 -63.39 -6.16
C LYS A 2 -14.76 -61.86 -5.97
N LYS A 3 -15.62 -61.31 -5.13
CA LYS A 3 -15.54 -60.09 -4.36
C LYS A 3 -14.45 -60.19 -3.32
N GLY A 4 -13.57 -59.20 -3.25
CA GLY A 4 -12.70 -58.97 -2.11
C GLY A 4 -13.10 -57.65 -1.45
N LYS A 5 -13.70 -57.74 -0.29
CA LYS A 5 -13.94 -56.63 0.64
C LYS A 5 -12.61 -56.31 1.33
N PHE A 6 -12.25 -55.04 1.38
CA PHE A 6 -11.27 -54.57 2.37
C PHE A 6 -12.02 -53.65 3.34
N ASN A 7 -12.01 -54.09 4.59
CA ASN A 7 -12.40 -53.33 5.77
C ASN A 7 -11.22 -52.44 6.17
N TYR A 8 -11.49 -51.18 6.48
CA TYR A 8 -10.62 -50.35 7.30
C TYR A 8 -11.38 -50.12 8.61
N GLU A 9 -10.96 -50.86 9.63
CA GLU A 9 -11.23 -50.58 11.03
C GLU A 9 -9.98 -49.93 11.64
N ASP A 10 -10.22 -48.87 12.34
CA ASP A 10 -9.57 -48.23 13.49
C ASP A 10 -8.09 -48.57 13.79
N GLU A 11 -7.21 -47.60 13.62
CA GLU A 11 -6.02 -47.48 14.46
C GLU A 11 -6.09 -46.17 15.25
N LEU A 12 -6.37 -46.36 16.54
CA LEU A 12 -6.17 -45.43 17.65
C LEU A 12 -4.67 -45.17 17.78
N TYR A 13 -4.26 -43.94 17.79
CA TYR A 13 -2.93 -43.55 18.21
C TYR A 13 -2.91 -43.44 19.73
N ASP A 14 -2.10 -44.29 20.36
CA ASP A 14 -1.66 -44.17 21.74
C ASP A 14 -0.79 -42.92 21.90
N GLU A 15 -1.14 -42.11 22.88
CA GLU A 15 -0.29 -41.10 23.47
C GLU A 15 0.71 -41.78 24.39
N ASP A 16 1.93 -41.29 24.41
CA ASP A 16 2.99 -41.41 25.40
C ASP A 16 4.32 -41.93 24.84
N GLU A 17 5.16 -41.01 24.38
CA GLU A 17 6.61 -41.11 24.57
C GLU A 17 7.17 -39.72 24.93
N TYR A 18 7.40 -39.57 26.24
CA TYR A 18 8.28 -38.60 26.85
C TYR A 18 9.72 -38.92 26.42
N TYR A 19 10.40 -37.99 25.78
CA TYR A 19 11.84 -37.94 25.75
C TYR A 19 12.33 -36.85 26.67
N ASP A 20 12.95 -37.29 27.76
CA ASP A 20 13.87 -36.51 28.59
C ASP A 20 15.10 -36.18 27.73
N ASP A 21 15.36 -34.89 27.53
CA ASP A 21 16.63 -34.38 27.03
C ASP A 21 17.41 -33.79 28.20
N ASP A 22 18.32 -34.61 28.70
CA ASP A 22 19.38 -34.18 29.59
C ASP A 22 20.55 -33.58 28.80
N ASP A 23 21.05 -32.48 29.35
CA ASP A 23 22.40 -31.97 29.32
C ASP A 23 23.07 -31.62 27.98
N TYR A 24 23.08 -30.30 27.69
CA TYR A 24 24.24 -29.67 27.08
C TYR A 24 24.70 -28.50 27.94
N ASP A 25 25.75 -28.76 28.73
CA ASP A 25 26.61 -27.77 29.38
C ASP A 25 27.29 -26.92 28.32
N ASP A 26 26.90 -25.66 28.22
CA ASP A 26 27.66 -24.64 27.50
C ASP A 26 28.67 -24.00 28.45
N ASP A 27 29.89 -24.55 28.40
CA ASP A 27 31.10 -23.96 28.98
C ASP A 27 31.54 -22.74 28.14
N TYR A 28 31.10 -21.56 28.53
CA TYR A 28 31.65 -20.30 28.04
C TYR A 28 32.83 -19.87 28.95
N GLY A 29 34.04 -20.24 28.53
CA GLY A 29 35.26 -19.70 29.08
C GLY A 29 35.33 -18.18 28.85
N GLU A 30 35.37 -17.46 29.96
CA GLU A 30 35.70 -16.03 29.99
C GLU A 30 37.19 -15.90 29.67
N GLU A 31 37.56 -15.35 28.51
CA GLU A 31 38.90 -14.84 28.25
C GLU A 31 38.97 -13.39 28.75
N GLU A 32 39.68 -13.22 29.87
CA GLU A 32 40.13 -11.91 30.38
C GLU A 32 41.14 -11.31 29.42
N GLU A 33 40.81 -10.22 28.72
CA GLU A 33 41.75 -9.39 28.01
C GLU A 33 42.48 -8.45 29.00
N GLU A 34 43.74 -8.74 29.25
CA GLU A 34 44.68 -7.84 29.97
C GLU A 34 44.94 -6.57 29.16
N GLU A 35 44.60 -5.42 29.73
CA GLU A 35 44.99 -4.09 29.24
C GLU A 35 46.54 -3.88 29.40
N GLU A 36 47.26 -3.94 28.30
CA GLU A 36 48.65 -3.43 28.25
C GLU A 36 48.67 -1.90 28.07
N LYS A 37 49.20 -1.22 29.10
CA LYS A 37 49.56 0.22 29.08
C LYS A 37 50.86 0.46 28.29
N PRO A 38 50.94 1.40 27.35
CA PRO A 38 52.19 1.70 26.65
C PRO A 38 53.12 2.62 27.48
N LYS A 39 54.34 2.16 27.59
CA LYS A 39 55.52 2.81 28.22
C LYS A 39 55.93 4.07 27.42
N LYS A 40 56.17 5.16 28.18
CA LYS A 40 56.82 6.41 27.74
C LYS A 40 58.24 6.15 27.27
N LYS A 41 58.63 6.65 26.08
CA LYS A 41 60.03 6.97 25.73
C LYS A 41 60.11 8.40 25.22
N ASN A 42 60.92 9.16 26.00
CA ASN A 42 61.44 10.50 25.70
C ASN A 42 62.46 10.47 24.56
N LYS A 43 62.41 11.49 23.68
CA LYS A 43 63.65 12.26 23.20
C LYS A 43 63.18 13.43 22.33
N LYS A 44 63.26 14.58 22.82
CA LYS A 44 64.21 15.76 22.67
C LYS A 44 64.35 16.32 21.25
N SER A 45 63.91 17.61 21.19
CA SER A 45 64.55 18.80 20.57
C SER A 45 64.38 18.96 19.04
N ASN A 46 63.78 20.03 18.53
CA ASN A 46 64.42 21.37 18.46
C ASN A 46 63.41 22.42 17.94
N GLU A 47 63.63 23.60 18.42
CA GLU A 47 63.06 24.91 18.18
C GLU A 47 62.92 25.30 16.71
N ASN A 48 61.86 26.06 16.37
CA ASN A 48 62.08 27.43 15.92
C ASN A 48 60.75 28.26 15.95
N LYS A 49 61.01 29.50 16.48
CA LYS A 49 60.08 30.59 16.71
C LYS A 49 59.55 31.22 15.44
N ASN A 50 58.28 31.73 15.47
CA ASN A 50 57.96 33.15 15.22
C ASN A 50 56.45 33.34 15.38
N ASN A 51 56.09 33.99 16.45
CA ASN A 51 55.52 35.32 16.67
C ASN A 51 54.56 35.81 15.52
N ILE A 52 53.29 36.06 15.89
CA ILE A 52 52.70 37.39 16.00
C ILE A 52 51.29 37.24 16.62
N LYS A 53 51.08 37.97 17.73
CA LYS A 53 49.79 38.27 18.40
C LYS A 53 49.37 39.71 18.02
N PRO A 54 48.31 40.27 18.59
CA PRO A 54 46.85 40.16 18.30
C PRO A 54 46.26 41.56 18.10
N THR A 55 44.99 41.65 17.73
CA THR A 55 44.22 42.87 17.99
C THR A 55 42.81 42.55 18.44
N GLN A 56 42.53 43.07 19.62
CA GLN A 56 41.20 43.17 20.26
C GLN A 56 40.35 44.22 19.55
N ASN A 57 39.02 44.06 19.56
CA ASN A 57 38.19 45.13 20.01
C ASN A 57 36.83 44.62 20.57
N GLN A 58 36.61 45.17 21.75
CA GLN A 58 35.45 45.10 22.64
C GLN A 58 34.28 45.92 22.11
N ASN A 59 33.04 45.54 22.51
CA ASN A 59 32.11 46.35 23.31
C ASN A 59 30.80 45.58 23.39
N ASN A 60 30.40 45.12 24.58
CA ASN A 60 29.63 45.73 25.66
C ASN A 60 28.19 46.13 25.27
N ASN A 61 27.20 45.44 25.84
CA ASN A 61 26.31 45.90 26.93
C ASN A 61 25.25 44.82 27.26
N GLN A 62 25.32 44.27 28.36
CA GLN A 62 24.59 44.32 29.64
C GLN A 62 23.14 44.87 29.53
N ASN A 63 22.13 44.02 29.90
CA ASN A 63 21.38 44.33 31.10
C ASN A 63 20.61 43.11 31.65
N LYS A 64 20.82 42.94 32.92
CA LYS A 64 20.11 42.09 33.90
C LYS A 64 18.70 42.61 34.13
N ASN A 65 17.72 41.75 34.45
CA ASN A 65 17.15 41.78 35.79
C ASN A 65 16.31 40.54 36.08
N GLN A 66 16.59 40.03 37.23
CA GLN A 66 15.93 39.03 38.09
C GLN A 66 14.63 39.55 38.65
N ASN A 67 13.68 38.67 38.98
CA ASN A 67 13.10 38.36 40.29
C ASN A 67 11.89 37.47 40.08
N LYS A 68 11.88 36.30 40.60
CA LYS A 68 11.63 35.66 41.91
C LYS A 68 10.25 35.95 42.53
N ASN A 69 9.60 34.83 42.84
CA ASN A 69 8.73 34.52 44.01
C ASN A 69 7.27 35.02 43.87
N ASP A 70 6.27 34.38 44.40
CA ASP A 70 6.02 33.20 45.27
C ASP A 70 4.49 32.98 45.31
N LYS A 71 4.13 31.71 45.48
CA LYS A 71 3.07 31.12 46.28
C LYS A 71 1.65 31.73 46.44
N SER A 72 0.76 30.80 46.37
CA SER A 72 -0.30 30.37 47.31
C SER A 72 -1.76 30.55 46.87
N SER A 73 -2.39 29.40 46.69
CA SER A 73 -3.59 28.89 47.36
C SER A 73 -4.81 29.83 47.52
N ASN A 74 -5.95 29.43 47.04
CA ASN A 74 -7.08 28.95 47.81
C ASN A 74 -8.39 28.86 47.00
N THR A 75 -8.91 27.65 47.01
CA THR A 75 -10.32 27.27 47.19
C THR A 75 -11.38 28.38 47.30
N ARG A 76 -12.46 28.24 46.51
CA ARG A 76 -13.82 28.08 47.05
C ARG A 76 -14.87 27.76 45.99
N LYS A 77 -15.64 26.75 46.33
CA LYS A 77 -16.94 26.33 45.81
C LYS A 77 -17.92 27.48 45.72
N ASN A 78 -18.82 27.45 44.74
CA ASN A 78 -20.25 27.54 45.05
C ASN A 78 -21.10 27.00 43.89
N SER A 79 -21.92 26.09 44.25
CA SER A 79 -23.13 25.58 43.62
C SER A 79 -24.21 26.64 43.52
N ASN A 80 -24.99 26.66 42.46
CA ASN A 80 -26.45 26.86 42.61
C ASN A 80 -27.19 26.36 41.36
N SER A 81 -28.09 25.49 41.67
CA SER A 81 -29.19 24.89 40.91
C SER A 81 -30.38 25.84 40.80
N PHE A 82 -31.37 25.41 40.02
CA PHE A 82 -32.78 25.85 39.85
C PHE A 82 -33.05 26.60 38.53
N ASN A 83 -34.09 26.34 37.75
CA ASN A 83 -35.28 25.51 37.89
C ASN A 83 -35.98 25.40 36.53
N ILE A 84 -36.73 24.36 36.41
CA ILE A 84 -37.72 23.94 35.41
C ILE A 84 -38.87 24.99 35.32
N SER A 85 -39.38 25.23 34.09
CA SER A 85 -40.81 25.41 33.90
C SER A 85 -41.30 24.95 32.53
N LYS A 86 -42.14 23.94 32.57
CA LYS A 86 -43.11 23.52 31.55
C LYS A 86 -44.15 24.61 31.32
N LYS A 87 -44.63 24.74 30.09
CA LYS A 87 -46.06 25.05 29.84
C LYS A 87 -46.51 24.43 28.52
N GLU A 88 -47.52 23.63 28.65
CA GLU A 88 -48.34 23.00 27.60
C GLU A 88 -49.47 23.92 27.11
N SER A 89 -50.07 23.50 25.99
CA SER A 89 -51.46 23.65 25.51
C SER A 89 -51.79 24.97 24.77
N ASN A 90 -52.52 25.00 23.65
CA ASN A 90 -53.70 24.27 23.20
C ASN A 90 -54.02 24.57 21.74
N THR A 91 -54.46 23.56 21.05
CA THR A 91 -55.45 23.46 19.97
C THR A 91 -56.35 24.68 19.65
N SER A 92 -56.55 24.94 18.32
CA SER A 92 -57.89 24.99 17.74
C SER A 92 -57.86 25.01 16.21
N SER A 93 -58.62 24.10 15.65
CA SER A 93 -59.10 23.93 14.28
C SER A 93 -60.01 25.09 13.86
N LEU A 94 -59.99 25.43 12.56
CA LEU A 94 -61.23 25.78 11.82
C LEU A 94 -60.96 25.72 10.32
N ALA A 95 -61.78 24.91 9.64
CA ALA A 95 -61.98 24.83 8.22
C ALA A 95 -62.82 25.94 7.69
N LEU A 96 -62.64 26.32 6.40
CA LEU A 96 -63.74 26.64 5.46
C LEU A 96 -63.14 26.92 4.04
N SER A 97 -63.60 26.19 3.07
CA SER A 97 -63.55 26.43 1.63
C SER A 97 -64.85 27.13 1.17
N PRO A 98 -65.18 27.39 -0.10
CA PRO A 98 -64.39 27.78 -1.31
C PRO A 98 -65.04 28.96 -2.10
N SER A 99 -64.38 29.54 -3.07
CA SER A 99 -65.06 30.05 -4.32
C SER A 99 -64.02 30.47 -5.37
N SER A 100 -64.02 29.82 -6.46
CA SER A 100 -64.44 30.10 -7.85
C SER A 100 -63.64 31.10 -8.66
N SER A 101 -63.10 30.53 -9.75
CA SER A 101 -63.02 30.94 -11.15
C SER A 101 -62.14 32.12 -11.57
N SER A 102 -61.16 31.87 -12.41
CA SER A 102 -61.19 32.21 -13.85
C SER A 102 -59.89 31.79 -14.57
N SER A 103 -60.12 31.22 -15.71
CA SER A 103 -59.31 30.76 -16.82
C SER A 103 -58.29 31.80 -17.38
N ILE A 104 -57.15 31.35 -17.90
CA ILE A 104 -56.69 31.08 -19.25
C ILE A 104 -55.13 31.24 -19.34
N PRO A 105 -54.44 30.69 -20.35
CA PRO A 105 -53.33 29.80 -20.27
C PRO A 105 -52.00 30.42 -20.75
N SER A 106 -50.91 29.92 -20.30
CA SER A 106 -49.67 30.04 -21.08
C SER A 106 -48.70 28.94 -20.68
N SER A 107 -48.35 28.19 -21.67
CA SER A 107 -47.30 27.23 -21.79
C SER A 107 -46.02 27.59 -21.00
N ILE A 108 -45.82 26.94 -19.88
CA ILE A 108 -44.50 26.83 -19.25
C ILE A 108 -44.09 25.36 -19.33
N LYS A 109 -43.07 25.13 -20.15
CA LYS A 109 -42.38 23.85 -20.17
C LYS A 109 -41.90 23.53 -18.74
N GLU A 110 -42.52 22.58 -18.09
CA GLU A 110 -42.01 21.96 -16.88
C GLU A 110 -40.68 21.28 -17.23
N ASN A 111 -39.59 21.95 -16.90
CA ASN A 111 -38.35 21.24 -16.68
C ASN A 111 -38.59 20.32 -15.47
N LYS A 112 -38.81 19.03 -15.72
CA LYS A 112 -38.66 17.99 -14.72
C LYS A 112 -37.25 18.13 -14.12
N LYS A 113 -37.15 18.72 -12.93
CA LYS A 113 -36.03 18.49 -12.04
C LYS A 113 -36.03 16.99 -11.78
N GLU A 114 -35.07 16.27 -12.38
CA GLU A 114 -34.76 14.92 -11.94
C GLU A 114 -34.40 15.02 -10.46
N GLU A 115 -35.31 14.60 -9.59
CA GLU A 115 -35.01 14.36 -8.19
C GLU A 115 -33.86 13.36 -8.17
N LYS A 116 -32.72 13.79 -7.65
CA LYS A 116 -31.57 12.93 -7.41
C LYS A 116 -31.97 11.90 -6.35
N GLN A 117 -32.53 10.78 -6.77
CA GLN A 117 -32.77 9.66 -5.90
C GLN A 117 -31.41 9.12 -5.43
N VAL A 118 -31.04 9.41 -4.19
CA VAL A 118 -29.91 8.78 -3.51
C VAL A 118 -30.36 7.36 -3.15
N ILE A 119 -29.64 6.36 -3.64
CA ILE A 119 -29.93 4.96 -3.34
C ILE A 119 -29.79 4.73 -1.84
N SER A 120 -30.76 4.07 -1.22
CA SER A 120 -30.74 3.75 0.20
C SER A 120 -29.62 2.74 0.52
N ILE A 121 -29.10 2.76 1.75
CA ILE A 121 -28.08 1.81 2.22
C ILE A 121 -28.57 0.36 2.05
N ALA A 122 -29.85 0.10 2.27
CA ALA A 122 -30.45 -1.23 2.10
C ALA A 122 -30.42 -1.71 0.65
N GLU A 123 -30.57 -0.81 -0.31
CA GLU A 123 -30.46 -1.13 -1.74
C GLU A 123 -29.01 -1.34 -2.16
N LEU A 124 -28.07 -0.57 -1.59
CA LEU A 124 -26.62 -0.74 -1.83
C LEU A 124 -26.10 -2.10 -1.32
N ILE A 125 -26.62 -2.58 -0.18
CA ILE A 125 -26.24 -3.89 0.38
C ILE A 125 -26.63 -5.04 -0.56
N ASN A 126 -27.72 -4.89 -1.32
CA ASN A 126 -28.26 -5.92 -2.21
C ASN A 126 -27.89 -5.73 -3.69
N ILE A 127 -27.07 -4.75 -4.02
CA ILE A 127 -26.74 -4.45 -5.41
C ILE A 127 -25.89 -5.57 -6.02
N LYS A 128 -26.32 -6.11 -7.15
CA LYS A 128 -25.60 -7.15 -7.90
C LYS A 128 -24.83 -6.60 -9.10
N SER A 129 -25.21 -5.44 -9.58
CA SER A 129 -24.52 -4.72 -10.67
C SER A 129 -24.88 -3.25 -10.61
N TYR A 130 -23.93 -2.39 -10.92
CA TYR A 130 -24.22 -0.96 -11.11
C TYR A 130 -24.75 -0.71 -12.52
N PRO A 131 -25.69 0.23 -12.69
CA PRO A 131 -26.06 0.67 -14.02
C PRO A 131 -24.87 1.38 -14.69
N LYS A 132 -24.78 1.26 -16.00
CA LYS A 132 -23.80 2.02 -16.77
C LYS A 132 -24.09 3.50 -16.67
N ILE A 133 -23.08 4.29 -16.34
CA ILE A 133 -23.16 5.74 -16.19
C ILE A 133 -22.63 6.37 -17.46
N ASP A 134 -23.43 7.17 -18.12
CA ASP A 134 -22.98 7.96 -19.27
C ASP A 134 -22.34 9.26 -18.79
N TYR A 135 -21.02 9.32 -18.90
CA TYR A 135 -20.24 10.54 -18.60
C TYR A 135 -20.10 11.47 -19.82
N GLY A 136 -20.61 11.05 -20.98
CA GLY A 136 -20.50 11.78 -22.24
C GLY A 136 -19.22 11.48 -23.03
N LYS A 137 -19.32 11.51 -24.35
CA LYS A 137 -18.21 11.18 -25.28
C LYS A 137 -16.94 11.99 -25.05
N LYS A 138 -17.07 13.25 -24.63
CA LYS A 138 -15.92 14.14 -24.33
C LYS A 138 -14.92 13.54 -23.34
N TYR A 139 -15.39 12.71 -22.41
CA TYR A 139 -14.58 12.15 -21.32
C TYR A 139 -14.23 10.67 -21.50
N THR A 140 -14.87 10.00 -22.46
CA THR A 140 -14.70 8.57 -22.70
C THR A 140 -13.84 8.25 -23.92
N ASP A 141 -13.65 9.23 -24.82
CA ASP A 141 -12.87 9.06 -26.06
C ASP A 141 -11.40 9.47 -25.82
N ASN A 142 -10.61 8.51 -25.31
CA ASN A 142 -9.17 8.69 -25.05
C ASN A 142 -8.33 7.88 -26.06
N SER A 143 -8.74 7.82 -27.32
CA SER A 143 -8.08 7.00 -28.36
C SER A 143 -6.61 7.37 -28.60
N ASP A 144 -6.17 8.58 -28.22
CA ASP A 144 -4.83 9.07 -28.49
C ASP A 144 -3.85 8.95 -27.31
N GLU A 145 -4.31 8.58 -26.12
CA GLU A 145 -3.44 8.43 -24.95
C GLU A 145 -2.92 6.98 -24.82
N LYS A 146 -1.59 6.85 -24.59
CA LYS A 146 -1.00 5.54 -24.26
C LYS A 146 -1.64 4.99 -22.99
N PRO A 147 -2.05 3.71 -22.96
CA PRO A 147 -2.59 3.08 -21.76
C PRO A 147 -1.63 3.19 -20.58
N THR A 148 -2.16 3.57 -19.41
CA THR A 148 -1.39 3.69 -18.18
C THR A 148 -1.41 2.38 -17.39
N ILE A 149 -0.22 1.93 -16.94
CA ILE A 149 -0.02 0.77 -16.08
C ILE A 149 0.64 1.23 -14.78
N ASN A 150 0.05 0.85 -13.65
CA ASN A 150 0.64 0.99 -12.33
C ASN A 150 1.47 -0.27 -12.04
N LEU A 151 2.80 -0.12 -11.98
CA LEU A 151 3.75 -1.20 -11.78
C LEU A 151 4.35 -1.10 -10.37
N VAL A 152 4.03 -2.03 -9.47
CA VAL A 152 4.67 -2.07 -8.16
C VAL A 152 5.98 -2.85 -8.22
N ILE A 153 7.01 -2.29 -7.58
CA ILE A 153 8.32 -2.94 -7.45
C ILE A 153 8.42 -3.50 -6.03
N ILE A 154 8.55 -4.82 -5.95
CA ILE A 154 8.57 -5.58 -4.69
C ILE A 154 9.80 -6.49 -4.62
N GLY A 155 10.15 -6.93 -3.44
CA GLY A 155 11.30 -7.82 -3.20
C GLY A 155 11.92 -7.54 -1.84
N HIS A 156 12.84 -8.41 -1.44
CA HIS A 156 13.55 -8.31 -0.16
C HIS A 156 14.31 -6.99 0.01
N VAL A 157 14.65 -6.63 1.25
CA VAL A 157 15.57 -5.53 1.54
C VAL A 157 16.87 -5.74 0.75
N ASP A 158 17.48 -4.68 0.28
CA ASP A 158 18.74 -4.65 -0.47
C ASP A 158 18.75 -5.48 -1.77
N SER A 159 17.60 -5.94 -2.26
CA SER A 159 17.53 -6.63 -3.57
C SER A 159 17.81 -5.70 -4.76
N GLY A 160 17.86 -4.37 -4.55
CA GLY A 160 18.17 -3.37 -5.56
C GLY A 160 16.96 -2.76 -6.26
N LYS A 161 15.78 -2.74 -5.62
CA LYS A 161 14.54 -2.17 -6.15
C LYS A 161 14.69 -0.70 -6.57
N SER A 162 14.96 0.17 -5.60
CA SER A 162 15.10 1.63 -5.80
C SER A 162 16.29 1.96 -6.72
N THR A 163 17.40 1.22 -6.60
CA THR A 163 18.56 1.36 -7.50
C THR A 163 18.17 1.07 -8.97
N MET A 164 17.43 -0.01 -9.20
CA MET A 164 17.01 -0.42 -10.55
C MET A 164 16.08 0.61 -11.19
N ILE A 165 15.08 1.09 -10.45
CA ILE A 165 14.15 2.12 -10.95
C ILE A 165 14.87 3.44 -11.18
N GLY A 166 15.69 3.89 -10.23
CA GLY A 166 16.49 5.11 -10.39
C GLY A 166 17.41 5.04 -11.61
N HIS A 167 18.01 3.87 -11.88
CA HIS A 167 18.84 3.68 -13.07
C HIS A 167 18.02 3.70 -14.38
N ILE A 168 16.84 3.07 -14.40
CA ILE A 168 15.92 3.14 -15.55
C ILE A 168 15.53 4.59 -15.83
N LEU A 169 15.11 5.35 -14.83
CA LEU A 169 14.74 6.76 -14.97
C LEU A 169 15.90 7.62 -15.48
N PHE A 170 17.11 7.35 -14.99
CA PHE A 170 18.33 8.01 -15.48
C PHE A 170 18.60 7.70 -16.96
N LEU A 171 18.52 6.45 -17.36
CA LEU A 171 18.74 6.01 -18.75
C LEU A 171 17.65 6.54 -19.70
N LEU A 172 16.43 6.76 -19.21
CA LEU A 172 15.32 7.36 -19.95
C LEU A 172 15.39 8.91 -19.98
N ASN A 173 16.34 9.53 -19.27
CA ASN A 173 16.49 10.99 -19.06
C ASN A 173 15.29 11.63 -18.36
N GLU A 174 14.57 10.88 -17.51
CA GLU A 174 13.48 11.39 -16.66
C GLU A 174 14.01 12.03 -15.35
N ILE A 175 15.28 11.79 -15.00
CA ILE A 175 15.99 12.41 -13.87
C ILE A 175 17.13 13.27 -14.39
N ASP A 176 17.33 14.46 -13.77
CA ASP A 176 18.42 15.36 -14.14
C ASP A 176 19.78 14.70 -13.82
N LYS A 177 20.61 14.59 -14.84
CA LYS A 177 21.98 14.06 -14.75
C LYS A 177 22.82 14.78 -13.70
N LYS A 178 22.56 16.07 -13.47
CA LYS A 178 23.27 16.87 -12.45
C LYS A 178 22.91 16.40 -11.04
N GLU A 179 21.68 15.98 -10.81
CA GLU A 179 21.23 15.49 -9.50
C GLU A 179 21.89 14.15 -9.15
N VAL A 180 21.91 13.20 -10.09
CA VAL A 180 22.62 11.92 -9.90
C VAL A 180 24.12 12.15 -9.70
N HIS A 181 24.74 13.01 -10.51
CA HIS A 181 26.16 13.35 -10.35
C HIS A 181 26.45 14.08 -9.03
N LYS A 182 25.55 14.91 -8.51
CA LYS A 182 25.66 15.53 -7.18
C LYS A 182 25.64 14.47 -6.08
N ASN A 183 24.72 13.52 -6.18
CA ASN A 183 24.60 12.42 -5.23
C ASN A 183 25.84 11.50 -5.25
N LEU A 184 26.43 11.25 -6.41
CA LEU A 184 27.71 10.55 -6.56
C LEU A 184 28.87 11.31 -5.90
N ARG A 185 28.96 12.65 -6.08
CA ARG A 185 30.06 13.49 -5.52
C ARG A 185 29.97 13.67 -4.01
N ILE A 186 28.79 13.81 -3.42
CA ILE A 186 28.60 13.99 -1.97
C ILE A 186 29.20 12.79 -1.20
N LYS A 187 29.26 11.63 -1.81
CA LYS A 187 29.69 10.37 -1.20
C LYS A 187 31.10 9.91 -1.53
N SER A 188 31.65 10.30 -2.68
CA SER A 188 33.04 9.96 -3.02
C SER A 188 34.06 10.52 -2.03
N ASN A 189 33.70 11.57 -1.27
CA ASN A 189 34.54 12.15 -0.23
C ASN A 189 34.70 11.31 1.06
N LYS A 190 34.02 10.15 1.18
CA LYS A 190 34.09 9.28 2.37
C LYS A 190 34.75 7.91 2.14
N GLY A 191 35.28 7.62 0.96
CA GLY A 191 36.19 6.48 0.71
C GLY A 191 35.60 5.07 0.67
N ASP A 192 34.29 4.93 0.48
CA ASP A 192 33.59 3.65 0.57
C ASP A 192 32.96 3.27 -0.79
N GLN A 193 33.39 2.15 -1.38
CA GLN A 193 33.02 1.69 -2.72
C GLN A 193 31.57 1.19 -2.84
N THR A 194 30.83 1.01 -1.73
CA THR A 194 29.42 0.59 -1.75
C THR A 194 28.46 1.72 -2.17
N LYS A 195 28.98 2.91 -2.44
CA LYS A 195 28.24 4.17 -2.55
C LYS A 195 27.75 4.51 -3.96
N ASP A 196 28.32 3.91 -4.99
CA ASP A 196 27.87 4.18 -6.36
C ASP A 196 26.46 3.65 -6.63
N THR A 197 26.09 2.54 -5.99
CA THR A 197 24.75 1.94 -6.09
C THR A 197 23.65 2.77 -5.44
N LEU A 198 23.97 3.52 -4.38
CA LEU A 198 23.01 4.35 -3.65
C LEU A 198 22.69 5.67 -4.37
N ALA A 199 23.49 6.10 -5.34
CA ALA A 199 23.25 7.34 -6.06
C ALA A 199 21.96 7.31 -6.89
N PHE A 200 21.63 6.16 -7.48
CA PHE A 200 20.37 5.96 -8.19
C PHE A 200 19.19 5.80 -7.21
N ALA A 201 19.38 5.10 -6.09
CA ALA A 201 18.36 4.97 -5.07
C ALA A 201 17.98 6.33 -4.47
N PHE A 202 18.97 7.19 -4.19
CA PHE A 202 18.70 8.54 -3.67
C PHE A 202 18.02 9.49 -4.65
N ALA A 203 18.04 9.20 -5.93
CA ALA A 203 17.26 9.94 -6.90
C ALA A 203 15.77 9.54 -6.84
N THR A 204 15.46 8.39 -6.25
CA THR A 204 14.08 7.90 -6.03
C THR A 204 13.58 8.18 -4.62
N ASP A 205 14.44 8.19 -3.60
CA ASP A 205 14.09 8.44 -2.21
C ASP A 205 13.91 9.95 -1.97
N GLU A 206 12.69 10.36 -1.67
CA GLU A 206 12.34 11.79 -1.49
C GLU A 206 12.58 12.26 -0.04
N ALA A 207 12.43 11.39 0.95
CA ALA A 207 12.57 11.73 2.36
C ALA A 207 14.03 11.72 2.83
N SER A 208 14.39 12.67 3.73
CA SER A 208 15.71 12.73 4.36
C SER A 208 16.02 11.48 5.19
N ASP A 209 15.01 10.97 5.90
CA ASP A 209 15.12 9.83 6.80
C ASP A 209 15.36 8.51 6.03
N GLU A 210 14.79 8.36 4.84
CA GLU A 210 15.05 7.23 3.94
C GLU A 210 16.49 7.21 3.46
N ARG A 211 17.00 8.40 3.07
CA ARG A 211 18.39 8.57 2.63
C ARG A 211 19.40 8.32 3.74
N GLU A 212 19.09 8.69 4.98
CA GLU A 212 19.95 8.45 6.14
C GLU A 212 20.02 6.97 6.50
N ARG A 213 18.87 6.30 6.50
CA ARG A 213 18.75 4.87 6.83
C ARG A 213 19.10 3.94 5.66
N GLY A 214 19.03 4.44 4.41
CA GLY A 214 19.26 3.66 3.19
C GLY A 214 18.17 2.65 2.90
N VAL A 215 16.95 2.85 3.45
CA VAL A 215 15.79 1.98 3.24
C VAL A 215 14.57 2.81 2.88
N THR A 216 13.77 2.34 1.92
CA THR A 216 12.49 2.94 1.55
C THR A 216 11.46 2.67 2.65
N ILE A 217 10.83 3.72 3.15
CA ILE A 217 9.82 3.66 4.23
C ILE A 217 8.42 3.80 3.63
N ASP A 218 8.23 4.80 2.78
CA ASP A 218 6.97 5.09 2.11
C ASP A 218 6.99 4.65 0.65
N ILE A 219 5.84 4.70 -0.02
CA ILE A 219 5.74 4.32 -1.41
C ILE A 219 6.25 5.47 -2.28
N GLY A 220 7.35 5.24 -2.98
CA GLY A 220 7.84 6.17 -4.00
C GLY A 220 6.98 6.10 -5.28
N PHE A 221 6.53 7.26 -5.79
CA PHE A 221 5.79 7.36 -7.04
C PHE A 221 6.66 8.00 -8.11
N LYS A 222 6.97 7.25 -9.14
CA LYS A 222 7.74 7.74 -10.30
C LYS A 222 7.02 7.41 -11.60
N THR A 223 7.08 8.32 -12.55
CA THR A 223 6.41 8.14 -13.84
C THR A 223 7.42 8.18 -14.97
N PHE A 224 7.25 7.28 -15.94
CA PHE A 224 8.00 7.30 -17.19
C PHE A 224 7.16 6.72 -18.33
N SER A 225 7.55 7.00 -19.55
CA SER A 225 6.87 6.50 -20.74
C SER A 225 7.75 5.52 -21.50
N THR A 226 7.15 4.41 -21.93
CA THR A 226 7.73 3.47 -22.88
C THR A 226 7.20 3.78 -24.27
N LYS A 227 7.53 2.93 -25.24
CA LYS A 227 7.03 3.09 -26.62
C LYS A 227 5.50 3.09 -26.69
N ASN A 228 4.83 2.17 -25.97
CA ASN A 228 3.39 1.95 -26.08
C ASN A 228 2.63 2.19 -24.77
N ARG A 229 3.29 2.49 -23.63
CA ARG A 229 2.67 2.59 -22.31
C ARG A 229 3.16 3.82 -21.54
N ASN A 230 2.29 4.33 -20.68
CA ASN A 230 2.66 5.21 -19.59
C ASN A 230 2.76 4.36 -18.31
N ILE A 231 3.89 4.43 -17.63
CA ILE A 231 4.16 3.62 -16.44
C ILE A 231 4.19 4.53 -15.21
N ILE A 232 3.41 4.14 -14.20
CA ILE A 232 3.51 4.68 -12.86
C ILE A 232 4.20 3.62 -12.01
N ALA A 233 5.47 3.81 -11.75
CA ALA A 233 6.28 2.93 -10.91
C ALA A 233 6.03 3.25 -9.44
N LEU A 234 5.66 2.22 -8.67
CA LEU A 234 5.38 2.27 -7.24
C LEU A 234 6.52 1.54 -6.53
N ASP A 235 7.53 2.27 -6.05
CA ASP A 235 8.63 1.67 -5.30
C ASP A 235 8.15 1.35 -3.89
N ALA A 236 7.99 0.05 -3.60
CA ALA A 236 7.47 -0.41 -2.33
C ALA A 236 8.61 -0.73 -1.35
N PRO A 237 8.44 -0.41 -0.04
CA PRO A 237 9.42 -0.75 0.97
C PRO A 237 9.68 -2.26 1.04
N GLY A 238 10.92 -2.64 1.29
CA GLY A 238 11.35 -4.04 1.37
C GLY A 238 11.34 -4.61 2.78
N HIS A 239 11.31 -3.78 3.82
CA HIS A 239 11.43 -4.19 5.21
C HIS A 239 10.07 -4.63 5.78
N GLN A 240 10.08 -5.67 6.63
CA GLN A 240 8.84 -6.23 7.19
C GLN A 240 8.02 -5.23 8.02
N ASP A 241 8.65 -4.25 8.67
CA ASP A 241 7.95 -3.23 9.44
C ASP A 241 7.08 -2.33 8.56
N PHE A 242 7.43 -2.19 7.28
CA PHE A 242 6.73 -1.35 6.31
C PHE A 242 5.79 -2.13 5.37
N ILE A 243 5.51 -3.40 5.66
CA ILE A 243 4.54 -4.19 4.88
C ILE A 243 3.16 -3.52 4.78
N PRO A 244 2.63 -2.81 5.78
CA PRO A 244 1.40 -2.04 5.59
C PRO A 244 1.46 -1.04 4.42
N ASN A 245 2.58 -0.34 4.25
CA ASN A 245 2.80 0.58 3.13
C ASN A 245 2.96 -0.21 1.82
N MET A 246 3.69 -1.34 1.85
CA MET A 246 3.78 -2.24 0.70
C MET A 246 2.40 -2.76 0.25
N ILE A 247 1.50 -3.12 1.19
CA ILE A 247 0.12 -3.52 0.89
C ILE A 247 -0.63 -2.39 0.17
N ALA A 248 -0.52 -1.15 0.65
CA ALA A 248 -1.16 0.01 0.02
C ALA A 248 -0.66 0.21 -1.42
N GLY A 249 0.66 0.18 -1.66
CA GLY A 249 1.24 0.28 -3.01
C GLY A 249 0.81 -0.85 -3.93
N THR A 250 0.89 -2.09 -3.45
CA THR A 250 0.51 -3.27 -4.24
C THR A 250 -0.99 -3.27 -4.58
N SER A 251 -1.83 -2.79 -3.67
CA SER A 251 -3.27 -2.65 -3.92
C SER A 251 -3.57 -1.69 -5.08
N ALA A 252 -2.76 -0.65 -5.24
CA ALA A 252 -2.90 0.31 -6.33
C ALA A 252 -2.34 -0.18 -7.67
N ALA A 253 -1.57 -1.28 -7.68
CA ALA A 253 -0.84 -1.75 -8.86
C ALA A 253 -1.67 -2.63 -9.80
N ASP A 254 -1.26 -2.70 -11.08
CA ASP A 254 -1.86 -3.53 -12.13
C ASP A 254 -0.97 -4.73 -12.47
N ALA A 255 0.34 -4.56 -12.29
CA ALA A 255 1.37 -5.59 -12.48
C ALA A 255 2.46 -5.42 -11.42
N ALA A 256 3.29 -6.43 -11.23
CA ALA A 256 4.42 -6.34 -10.31
C ALA A 256 5.74 -6.70 -10.98
N LEU A 257 6.80 -6.03 -10.53
CA LEU A 257 8.19 -6.35 -10.77
C LEU A 257 8.79 -6.89 -9.46
N LEU A 258 9.01 -8.19 -9.40
CA LEU A 258 9.62 -8.85 -8.26
C LEU A 258 11.14 -8.90 -8.45
N VAL A 259 11.87 -8.17 -7.63
CA VAL A 259 13.33 -8.06 -7.70
C VAL A 259 13.97 -9.06 -6.73
N ILE A 260 14.77 -9.96 -7.29
CA ILE A 260 15.44 -11.05 -6.58
C ILE A 260 16.94 -10.79 -6.58
N ASP A 261 17.55 -10.84 -5.41
CA ASP A 261 19.00 -10.83 -5.28
C ASP A 261 19.56 -12.21 -5.63
N SER A 262 20.48 -12.29 -6.62
CA SER A 262 21.11 -13.55 -7.02
C SER A 262 22.16 -14.06 -6.02
N GLY A 263 22.59 -13.24 -5.02
CA GLY A 263 23.52 -13.63 -3.97
C GLY A 263 22.97 -14.81 -3.15
N THR A 264 23.77 -15.85 -2.92
CA THR A 264 23.29 -17.07 -2.28
C THR A 264 22.71 -16.80 -0.88
N THR A 265 23.44 -16.04 -0.06
CA THR A 265 22.99 -15.68 1.30
C THR A 265 21.75 -14.79 1.26
N ALA A 266 21.73 -13.76 0.41
CA ALA A 266 20.62 -12.83 0.26
C ALA A 266 19.36 -13.52 -0.31
N PHE A 267 19.53 -14.40 -1.31
CA PHE A 267 18.44 -15.21 -1.84
C PHE A 267 17.83 -16.11 -0.76
N ASN A 268 18.67 -16.82 0.01
CA ASN A 268 18.20 -17.70 1.06
C ASN A 268 17.51 -16.93 2.19
N ALA A 269 18.02 -15.79 2.60
CA ALA A 269 17.39 -14.92 3.60
C ALA A 269 16.05 -14.35 3.12
N GLY A 270 15.97 -13.96 1.86
CA GLY A 270 14.76 -13.39 1.27
C GLY A 270 13.68 -14.42 0.94
N PHE A 271 14.06 -15.66 0.59
CA PHE A 271 13.12 -16.67 0.10
C PHE A 271 12.81 -17.77 1.12
N TYR A 272 13.81 -18.26 1.88
CA TYR A 272 13.62 -19.25 2.94
C TYR A 272 13.45 -18.56 4.30
N ARG A 273 13.11 -19.28 5.34
CA ARG A 273 13.00 -18.82 6.73
C ARG A 273 12.08 -17.61 6.92
N GLU A 274 10.83 -17.71 6.43
CA GLU A 274 9.86 -16.60 6.51
C GLU A 274 10.32 -15.34 5.76
N GLY A 275 11.05 -15.53 4.66
CA GLY A 275 11.66 -14.45 3.90
C GLY A 275 10.65 -13.52 3.23
N GLN A 276 10.94 -12.24 3.21
CA GLN A 276 10.06 -11.18 2.68
C GLN A 276 9.72 -11.38 1.20
N THR A 277 10.57 -12.02 0.40
CA THR A 277 10.27 -12.33 -1.01
C THR A 277 9.02 -13.20 -1.15
N ARG A 278 8.87 -14.22 -0.29
CA ARG A 278 7.67 -15.07 -0.27
C ARG A 278 6.44 -14.30 0.13
N GLU A 279 6.55 -13.50 1.19
CA GLU A 279 5.43 -12.67 1.67
C GLU A 279 5.00 -11.63 0.64
N HIS A 280 5.95 -10.95 0.00
CA HIS A 280 5.66 -9.96 -1.05
C HIS A 280 4.97 -10.58 -2.26
N ALA A 281 5.43 -11.74 -2.74
CA ALA A 281 4.80 -12.45 -3.85
C ALA A 281 3.38 -12.93 -3.49
N LEU A 282 3.21 -13.41 -2.25
CA LEU A 282 1.91 -13.80 -1.70
C LEU A 282 0.94 -12.63 -1.65
N LEU A 283 1.38 -11.49 -1.10
CA LEU A 283 0.58 -10.26 -1.03
C LEU A 283 0.22 -9.76 -2.43
N ALA A 284 1.18 -9.73 -3.36
CA ALA A 284 0.93 -9.33 -4.74
C ALA A 284 -0.16 -10.19 -5.40
N LYS A 285 -0.06 -11.51 -5.28
CA LYS A 285 -1.07 -12.44 -5.82
C LYS A 285 -2.45 -12.16 -5.26
N THR A 286 -2.53 -11.95 -3.98
CA THR A 286 -3.81 -11.80 -3.28
C THR A 286 -4.47 -10.46 -3.55
N LEU A 287 -3.68 -9.40 -3.62
CA LEU A 287 -4.17 -8.07 -3.94
C LEU A 287 -4.55 -7.92 -5.43
N GLY A 288 -4.52 -9.04 -6.18
CA GLY A 288 -5.08 -9.13 -7.53
C GLY A 288 -4.07 -8.94 -8.65
N ILE A 289 -2.77 -8.93 -8.35
CA ILE A 289 -1.74 -8.93 -9.37
C ILE A 289 -1.79 -10.26 -10.15
N THR A 290 -1.91 -10.15 -11.46
CA THR A 290 -1.96 -11.32 -12.36
C THR A 290 -0.75 -11.42 -13.27
N GLN A 291 -0.04 -10.32 -13.52
CA GLN A 291 1.14 -10.23 -14.37
C GLN A 291 2.36 -9.94 -13.52
N LEU A 292 3.37 -10.78 -13.62
CA LEU A 292 4.58 -10.72 -12.80
C LEU A 292 5.82 -10.79 -13.67
N ILE A 293 6.68 -9.78 -13.58
CA ILE A 293 8.05 -9.84 -14.09
C ILE A 293 8.95 -10.13 -12.89
N VAL A 294 9.78 -11.17 -13.00
CA VAL A 294 10.76 -11.56 -11.98
C VAL A 294 12.15 -11.19 -12.47
N ALA A 295 12.72 -10.13 -11.92
CA ALA A 295 14.05 -9.66 -12.24
C ALA A 295 15.09 -10.31 -11.30
N VAL A 296 15.88 -11.23 -11.82
CA VAL A 296 17.03 -11.82 -11.13
C VAL A 296 18.18 -10.83 -11.23
N ASN A 297 18.34 -10.05 -10.17
CA ASN A 297 19.27 -8.92 -10.08
C ASN A 297 20.62 -9.32 -9.49
N LYS A 298 21.65 -8.49 -9.72
CA LYS A 298 23.02 -8.67 -9.25
C LYS A 298 23.72 -9.89 -9.81
N LEU A 299 23.33 -10.34 -11.01
CA LEU A 299 23.92 -11.52 -11.63
C LEU A 299 25.37 -11.30 -12.10
N GLU A 300 25.79 -10.02 -12.22
CA GLU A 300 27.19 -9.63 -12.44
C GLU A 300 28.12 -10.16 -11.36
N LEU A 301 27.65 -10.32 -10.10
CA LEU A 301 28.42 -10.90 -9.00
C LEU A 301 28.81 -12.36 -9.25
N PHE A 302 28.08 -13.04 -10.10
CA PHE A 302 28.32 -14.43 -10.52
C PHE A 302 28.87 -14.51 -11.94
N ASN A 303 29.41 -13.42 -12.49
CA ASN A 303 29.89 -13.35 -13.86
C ASN A 303 28.85 -13.88 -14.88
N TRP A 304 27.56 -13.56 -14.66
CA TRP A 304 26.46 -13.97 -15.52
C TRP A 304 26.33 -15.49 -15.72
N LYS A 305 26.65 -16.32 -14.71
CA LYS A 305 26.53 -17.78 -14.79
C LYS A 305 25.08 -18.20 -14.98
N LYS A 306 24.81 -18.94 -16.06
CA LYS A 306 23.47 -19.44 -16.40
C LYS A 306 22.93 -20.39 -15.33
N GLU A 307 23.79 -21.25 -14.77
CA GLU A 307 23.42 -22.24 -13.77
C GLU A 307 22.82 -21.59 -12.51
N ARG A 308 23.36 -20.43 -12.08
CA ARG A 308 22.81 -19.70 -10.94
C ARG A 308 21.45 -19.08 -11.26
N TYR A 309 21.28 -18.55 -12.47
CA TYR A 309 19.99 -18.04 -12.92
C TYR A 309 18.94 -19.16 -12.98
N ASP A 310 19.27 -20.30 -13.60
CA ASP A 310 18.35 -21.44 -13.76
C ASP A 310 17.92 -22.00 -12.38
N GLU A 311 18.83 -22.13 -11.41
CA GLU A 311 18.54 -22.56 -10.03
C GLU A 311 17.48 -21.65 -9.36
N ILE A 312 17.65 -20.34 -9.48
CA ILE A 312 16.72 -19.35 -8.91
C ILE A 312 15.37 -19.44 -9.62
N VAL A 313 15.37 -19.51 -10.94
CA VAL A 313 14.14 -19.60 -11.76
C VAL A 313 13.35 -20.85 -11.41
N GLU A 314 13.99 -22.03 -11.33
CA GLU A 314 13.33 -23.29 -10.99
C GLU A 314 12.68 -23.23 -9.62
N THR A 315 13.41 -22.68 -8.63
CA THR A 315 12.92 -22.54 -7.25
C THR A 315 11.71 -21.62 -7.16
N LEU A 316 11.80 -20.44 -7.81
CA LEU A 316 10.73 -19.44 -7.79
C LEU A 316 9.53 -19.87 -8.64
N GLN A 317 9.73 -20.54 -9.76
CA GLN A 317 8.66 -21.01 -10.62
C GLN A 317 7.77 -22.01 -9.88
N LYS A 318 8.36 -22.99 -9.18
CA LYS A 318 7.60 -23.93 -8.33
C LYS A 318 6.77 -23.18 -7.29
N PHE A 319 7.36 -22.25 -6.60
CA PHE A 319 6.65 -21.47 -5.59
C PHE A 319 5.53 -20.62 -6.17
N LEU A 320 5.80 -19.85 -7.23
CA LEU A 320 4.83 -18.91 -7.81
C LEU A 320 3.68 -19.65 -8.50
N VAL A 321 3.94 -20.75 -9.18
CA VAL A 321 2.91 -21.50 -9.92
C VAL A 321 2.20 -22.49 -8.99
N ASP A 322 2.94 -23.39 -8.32
CA ASP A 322 2.34 -24.51 -7.60
C ASP A 322 1.76 -24.09 -6.24
N GLU A 323 2.46 -23.22 -5.50
CA GLU A 323 1.99 -22.81 -4.17
C GLU A 323 1.05 -21.60 -4.23
N LEU A 324 1.39 -20.55 -5.04
CA LEU A 324 0.63 -19.32 -5.12
C LEU A 324 -0.43 -19.32 -6.23
N GLY A 325 -0.34 -20.24 -7.21
CA GLY A 325 -1.31 -20.35 -8.29
C GLY A 325 -1.26 -19.18 -9.29
N PHE A 326 -0.09 -18.59 -9.54
CA PHE A 326 0.09 -17.69 -10.69
C PHE A 326 0.01 -18.50 -11.98
N SER A 327 -0.53 -17.89 -13.03
CA SER A 327 -0.46 -18.52 -14.35
C SER A 327 0.96 -18.46 -14.90
N GLU A 328 1.54 -19.59 -15.28
CA GLU A 328 2.88 -19.66 -15.85
C GLU A 328 3.06 -18.69 -17.05
N LYS A 329 2.04 -18.56 -17.90
CA LYS A 329 2.03 -17.65 -19.05
C LYS A 329 2.10 -16.16 -18.68
N LYS A 330 1.86 -15.82 -17.42
CA LYS A 330 1.84 -14.44 -16.91
C LYS A 330 3.03 -14.14 -15.99
N ILE A 331 3.98 -15.06 -15.89
CA ILE A 331 5.25 -14.87 -15.18
C ILE A 331 6.36 -14.83 -16.23
N ILE A 332 7.22 -13.82 -16.16
CA ILE A 332 8.37 -13.69 -17.04
C ILE A 332 9.60 -13.48 -16.17
N PHE A 333 10.63 -14.31 -16.37
CA PHE A 333 11.90 -14.19 -15.69
C PHE A 333 12.92 -13.49 -16.58
N ILE A 334 13.72 -12.59 -15.98
CA ILE A 334 14.75 -11.84 -16.70
C ILE A 334 15.99 -11.67 -15.83
N PRO A 335 17.19 -11.97 -16.35
CA PRO A 335 18.45 -11.65 -15.68
C PRO A 335 18.78 -10.17 -15.89
N VAL A 336 19.16 -9.44 -14.82
CA VAL A 336 19.50 -8.01 -14.90
C VAL A 336 20.66 -7.65 -13.98
N SER A 337 21.28 -6.49 -14.25
CA SER A 337 22.11 -5.77 -13.30
C SER A 337 21.57 -4.35 -13.12
N GLY A 338 20.90 -4.11 -11.99
CA GLY A 338 20.39 -2.78 -11.63
C GLY A 338 21.51 -1.76 -11.44
N LYS A 339 22.70 -2.21 -11.02
CA LYS A 339 23.90 -1.38 -10.84
C LYS A 339 24.56 -1.01 -12.16
N GLU A 340 24.88 -1.99 -12.98
CA GLU A 340 25.59 -1.79 -14.25
C GLU A 340 24.67 -1.29 -15.38
N GLY A 341 23.36 -1.46 -15.22
CA GLY A 341 22.35 -1.11 -16.23
C GLY A 341 22.15 -2.17 -17.31
N ASP A 342 22.84 -3.31 -17.19
CA ASP A 342 22.74 -4.40 -18.14
C ASP A 342 21.33 -5.02 -18.12
N ASN A 343 20.79 -5.23 -19.30
CA ASN A 343 19.47 -5.76 -19.58
C ASN A 343 18.30 -4.93 -19.03
N LEU A 344 18.53 -3.69 -18.63
CA LEU A 344 17.46 -2.74 -18.27
C LEU A 344 16.81 -2.15 -19.53
N ILE A 345 17.59 -1.43 -20.33
CA ILE A 345 17.17 -0.80 -21.61
C ILE A 345 17.96 -1.36 -22.79
N LYS A 346 19.21 -1.74 -22.56
CA LYS A 346 20.09 -2.35 -23.54
C LYS A 346 20.38 -3.80 -23.16
N PRO A 347 20.61 -4.69 -24.14
CA PRO A 347 21.01 -6.07 -23.85
C PRO A 347 22.27 -6.13 -22.98
N ILE A 348 22.51 -7.31 -22.39
CA ILE A 348 23.69 -7.57 -21.57
C ILE A 348 24.96 -7.33 -22.36
N SER A 349 25.86 -6.50 -21.82
CA SER A 349 27.13 -6.15 -22.46
C SER A 349 28.21 -7.21 -22.25
N ALA A 350 28.15 -7.97 -21.17
CA ALA A 350 29.11 -8.99 -20.78
C ALA A 350 29.01 -10.22 -21.70
N LYS A 351 30.15 -10.68 -22.26
CA LYS A 351 30.21 -11.88 -23.10
C LYS A 351 29.71 -13.14 -22.38
N SER A 352 29.89 -13.22 -21.07
CA SER A 352 29.39 -14.30 -20.22
C SER A 352 27.87 -14.34 -20.11
N GLY A 353 27.18 -13.25 -20.44
CA GLY A 353 25.71 -13.15 -20.45
C GLY A 353 25.08 -13.48 -21.83
N ASN A 354 25.85 -13.85 -22.84
CA ASN A 354 25.34 -14.11 -24.21
C ASN A 354 24.35 -15.29 -24.32
N TRP A 355 24.19 -16.08 -23.28
CA TRP A 355 23.17 -17.14 -23.20
C TRP A 355 21.74 -16.61 -23.14
N TYR A 356 21.56 -15.36 -22.67
CA TYR A 356 20.26 -14.71 -22.68
C TYR A 356 20.08 -13.88 -23.95
N GLN A 357 19.11 -14.27 -24.76
CA GLN A 357 18.76 -13.61 -26.04
C GLN A 357 17.32 -13.05 -26.00
N GLY A 358 16.77 -12.93 -24.80
CA GLY A 358 15.42 -12.41 -24.59
C GLY A 358 15.34 -10.88 -24.65
N PRO A 359 14.15 -10.33 -24.46
CA PRO A 359 13.92 -8.88 -24.42
C PRO A 359 14.54 -8.25 -23.17
N THR A 360 14.81 -6.96 -23.23
CA THR A 360 15.22 -6.13 -22.09
C THR A 360 14.06 -5.89 -21.12
N LEU A 361 14.36 -5.41 -19.89
CA LEU A 361 13.34 -5.15 -18.89
C LEU A 361 12.32 -4.11 -19.37
N ILE A 362 12.78 -3.03 -20.00
CA ILE A 362 11.88 -1.99 -20.52
C ILE A 362 10.95 -2.53 -21.64
N GLU A 363 11.44 -3.45 -22.48
CA GLU A 363 10.62 -4.09 -23.50
C GLU A 363 9.59 -5.06 -22.92
N LEU A 364 9.90 -5.71 -21.79
CA LEU A 364 8.93 -6.54 -21.06
C LEU A 364 7.86 -5.68 -20.40
N ILE A 365 8.25 -4.56 -19.79
CA ILE A 365 7.31 -3.59 -19.20
C ILE A 365 6.39 -3.02 -20.30
N ASP A 366 6.91 -2.71 -21.48
CA ASP A 366 6.12 -2.20 -22.60
C ASP A 366 5.09 -3.21 -23.13
N LYS A 367 5.33 -4.51 -22.94
CA LYS A 367 4.45 -5.61 -23.35
C LYS A 367 3.39 -5.99 -22.32
N LEU A 368 3.39 -5.39 -21.12
CA LEU A 368 2.36 -5.66 -20.12
C LEU A 368 0.97 -5.33 -20.67
N ASP A 369 0.00 -6.21 -20.40
CA ASP A 369 -1.38 -5.98 -20.80
C ASP A 369 -2.02 -4.92 -19.89
N PRO A 370 -2.59 -3.84 -20.46
CA PRO A 370 -3.32 -2.87 -19.67
C PRO A 370 -4.58 -3.50 -19.10
N PRO A 371 -4.94 -3.23 -17.84
CA PRO A 371 -6.16 -3.74 -17.27
C PRO A 371 -7.39 -3.07 -17.90
N GLN A 372 -8.51 -3.81 -17.96
CA GLN A 372 -9.78 -3.21 -18.33
C GLN A 372 -10.21 -2.23 -17.24
N ARG A 373 -10.52 -0.99 -17.63
CA ARG A 373 -10.94 0.08 -16.73
C ARG A 373 -12.46 0.23 -16.79
N ALA A 374 -13.10 0.33 -15.62
CA ALA A 374 -14.54 0.55 -15.49
C ALA A 374 -14.87 2.05 -15.66
N ILE A 375 -14.80 2.57 -16.89
CA ILE A 375 -15.07 3.98 -17.21
C ILE A 375 -16.53 4.32 -16.93
N ASP A 376 -17.44 3.42 -17.27
CA ASP A 376 -18.90 3.56 -17.10
C ASP A 376 -19.41 3.14 -15.71
N GLY A 377 -18.51 2.86 -14.77
CA GLY A 377 -18.84 2.53 -13.39
C GLY A 377 -19.07 3.75 -12.49
N PRO A 378 -19.52 3.55 -11.24
CA PRO A 378 -19.58 4.61 -10.25
C PRO A 378 -18.17 5.08 -9.84
N VAL A 379 -18.06 6.35 -9.45
CA VAL A 379 -16.78 6.93 -9.02
C VAL A 379 -16.27 6.24 -7.77
N ARG A 380 -15.02 5.76 -7.82
CA ARG A 380 -14.27 5.17 -6.71
C ARG A 380 -12.83 5.68 -6.76
N PHE A 381 -12.56 6.77 -6.06
CA PHE A 381 -11.21 7.30 -5.89
C PHE A 381 -10.72 6.99 -4.49
N ILE A 382 -9.65 6.22 -4.41
CA ILE A 382 -9.05 5.78 -3.15
C ILE A 382 -7.99 6.80 -2.75
N ILE A 383 -8.12 7.35 -1.54
CA ILE A 383 -7.19 8.33 -0.97
C ILE A 383 -6.01 7.59 -0.36
N ASN A 384 -4.82 7.78 -0.91
CA ASN A 384 -3.59 7.14 -0.47
C ASN A 384 -2.77 8.04 0.46
N ASP A 385 -2.87 9.37 0.27
CA ASP A 385 -2.18 10.36 1.10
C ASP A 385 -2.96 11.67 1.16
N ILE A 386 -2.72 12.46 2.22
CA ILE A 386 -3.43 13.71 2.50
C ILE A 386 -2.44 14.76 2.96
N SER A 387 -2.38 15.87 2.23
CA SER A 387 -1.52 17.00 2.58
C SER A 387 -2.35 18.25 2.87
N LYS A 388 -2.12 18.86 4.02
CA LYS A 388 -2.71 20.17 4.40
C LYS A 388 -1.85 21.35 3.90
N ASN A 389 -0.64 21.08 3.43
CA ASN A 389 0.22 22.13 2.86
C ASN A 389 0.03 22.21 1.36
N PRO A 390 -0.50 23.32 0.84
CA PRO A 390 -0.78 23.40 -0.58
C PRO A 390 0.51 23.45 -1.40
N VAL A 391 0.64 22.52 -2.32
CA VAL A 391 1.55 22.66 -3.46
C VAL A 391 1.01 23.85 -4.27
N ASN A 392 1.82 24.91 -4.48
CA ASN A 392 1.46 26.13 -5.23
C ASN A 392 0.59 27.20 -4.53
N ASN A 393 0.77 27.47 -3.23
CA ASN A 393 0.10 28.58 -2.52
C ASN A 393 -1.45 28.62 -2.60
N GLN A 394 -2.12 27.52 -2.92
CA GLN A 394 -3.58 27.44 -2.94
C GLN A 394 -4.09 26.89 -1.61
N GLN A 395 -4.89 27.66 -0.88
CA GLN A 395 -5.54 27.19 0.35
C GLN A 395 -6.49 26.02 0.05
N GLY A 396 -6.35 24.93 0.82
CA GLY A 396 -7.18 23.74 0.69
C GLY A 396 -6.49 22.50 1.22
N ILE A 397 -7.17 21.36 1.11
CA ILE A 397 -6.64 20.04 1.42
C ILE A 397 -6.35 19.34 0.10
N ASN A 398 -5.15 18.82 -0.03
CA ASN A 398 -4.74 18.06 -1.19
C ASN A 398 -4.88 16.56 -0.88
N LEU A 399 -5.67 15.85 -1.69
CA LEU A 399 -5.92 14.43 -1.61
C LEU A 399 -5.14 13.76 -2.74
N PHE A 400 -4.12 12.99 -2.42
CA PHE A 400 -3.42 12.16 -3.38
C PHE A 400 -4.02 10.75 -3.40
N GLY A 401 -4.30 10.21 -4.59
CA GLY A 401 -4.93 8.91 -4.68
C GLY A 401 -5.07 8.39 -6.10
N LYS A 402 -5.79 7.27 -6.23
CA LYS A 402 -6.03 6.58 -7.49
C LYS A 402 -7.52 6.44 -7.80
N LEU A 403 -7.91 6.71 -9.03
CA LEU A 403 -9.25 6.43 -9.52
C LEU A 403 -9.36 4.97 -10.01
N GLU A 404 -10.18 4.16 -9.36
CA GLU A 404 -10.42 2.76 -9.75
C GLU A 404 -11.58 2.61 -10.75
N SER A 405 -12.62 3.45 -10.64
CA SER A 405 -13.77 3.40 -11.56
C SER A 405 -14.46 4.76 -11.68
N GLY A 406 -15.20 4.94 -12.76
CA GLY A 406 -15.92 6.18 -13.06
C GLY A 406 -15.03 7.30 -13.57
N ILE A 407 -15.57 8.50 -13.71
CA ILE A 407 -14.85 9.70 -14.13
C ILE A 407 -15.06 10.79 -13.10
N ILE A 408 -13.97 11.44 -12.66
CA ILE A 408 -14.02 12.62 -11.81
C ILE A 408 -13.84 13.86 -12.66
N ILE A 409 -14.69 14.86 -12.44
CA ILE A 409 -14.69 16.10 -13.20
C ILE A 409 -14.47 17.28 -12.24
N THR A 410 -13.65 18.24 -12.63
CA THR A 410 -13.42 19.48 -11.86
C THR A 410 -14.70 20.25 -11.64
N ASN A 411 -14.76 21.01 -10.54
CA ASN A 411 -15.93 21.80 -10.12
C ASN A 411 -17.20 21.01 -9.79
N SER A 412 -17.14 19.67 -9.76
CA SER A 412 -18.24 18.79 -9.33
C SER A 412 -18.13 18.43 -7.85
N GLU A 413 -19.26 18.03 -7.27
CA GLU A 413 -19.36 17.62 -5.87
C GLU A 413 -19.32 16.10 -5.75
N TYR A 414 -18.60 15.62 -4.74
CA TYR A 414 -18.46 14.21 -4.41
C TYR A 414 -18.57 14.02 -2.90
N ILE A 415 -18.80 12.79 -2.48
CA ILE A 415 -18.87 12.41 -1.06
C ILE A 415 -17.63 11.62 -0.68
N ILE A 416 -17.01 11.96 0.43
CA ILE A 416 -15.88 11.21 1.00
C ILE A 416 -16.42 10.30 2.10
N LEU A 417 -16.18 9.02 1.99
CA LEU A 417 -16.67 7.98 2.89
C LEU A 417 -15.48 7.31 3.63
N PRO A 418 -15.68 6.90 4.90
CA PRO A 418 -16.95 6.74 5.63
C PRO A 418 -17.47 8.00 6.33
N SER A 419 -16.76 9.14 6.31
CA SER A 419 -17.15 10.37 7.02
C SER A 419 -18.49 10.96 6.53
N GLY A 420 -18.81 10.79 5.24
CA GLY A 420 -20.02 11.33 4.63
C GLY A 420 -19.93 12.82 4.22
N ASN A 421 -18.73 13.39 4.26
CA ASN A 421 -18.52 14.79 3.90
C ASN A 421 -18.64 15.01 2.39
N LYS A 422 -19.45 16.00 2.00
CA LYS A 422 -19.57 16.42 0.61
C LYS A 422 -18.55 17.50 0.32
N GLU A 423 -17.72 17.27 -0.68
CA GLU A 423 -16.64 18.17 -1.05
C GLU A 423 -16.69 18.51 -2.54
N LYS A 424 -16.45 19.78 -2.85
CA LYS A 424 -16.33 20.25 -4.21
C LYS A 424 -14.87 20.25 -4.64
N ILE A 425 -14.58 19.60 -5.77
CA ILE A 425 -13.24 19.54 -6.33
C ILE A 425 -12.90 20.89 -6.98
N LYS A 426 -11.79 21.52 -6.57
CA LYS A 426 -11.26 22.74 -7.18
C LYS A 426 -10.41 22.45 -8.41
N THR A 427 -9.40 21.63 -8.22
CA THR A 427 -8.45 21.28 -9.28
C THR A 427 -8.06 19.83 -9.18
N ILE A 428 -7.74 19.24 -10.32
CA ILE A 428 -7.16 17.91 -10.45
C ILE A 428 -5.80 18.08 -11.12
N ALA A 429 -4.76 17.44 -10.59
CA ALA A 429 -3.44 17.42 -11.21
C ALA A 429 -2.96 15.97 -11.39
N VAL A 430 -2.53 15.64 -12.60
CA VAL A 430 -1.89 14.37 -12.95
C VAL A 430 -0.45 14.67 -13.37
N ASN A 431 0.53 14.06 -12.73
CA ASN A 431 1.95 14.34 -12.98
C ASN A 431 2.27 15.83 -12.92
N LYS A 432 1.78 16.54 -11.89
CA LYS A 432 1.93 17.99 -11.68
C LYS A 432 1.27 18.89 -12.76
N LYS A 433 0.56 18.30 -13.74
CA LYS A 433 -0.18 19.04 -14.76
C LYS A 433 -1.66 19.08 -14.41
N LYS A 434 -2.27 20.28 -14.47
CA LYS A 434 -3.71 20.45 -14.25
C LYS A 434 -4.50 19.84 -15.39
N VAL A 435 -5.56 19.09 -15.03
CA VAL A 435 -6.49 18.46 -15.98
C VAL A 435 -7.94 18.77 -15.58
N ASP A 436 -8.86 18.74 -16.55
CA ASP A 436 -10.27 19.00 -16.30
C ASP A 436 -11.03 17.79 -15.77
N TYR A 437 -10.51 16.59 -16.01
CA TYR A 437 -11.11 15.34 -15.57
C TYR A 437 -10.06 14.28 -15.35
N LEU A 438 -10.44 13.23 -14.61
CA LEU A 438 -9.61 12.08 -14.27
C LEU A 438 -10.29 10.79 -14.74
N THR A 439 -9.53 9.90 -15.35
CA THR A 439 -9.99 8.59 -15.85
C THR A 439 -9.47 7.43 -14.98
N PRO A 440 -10.16 6.28 -14.98
CA PRO A 440 -9.76 5.13 -14.16
C PRO A 440 -8.34 4.65 -14.45
N GLY A 441 -7.61 4.35 -13.38
CA GLY A 441 -6.21 3.91 -13.43
C GLY A 441 -5.20 5.02 -13.27
N GLN A 442 -5.60 6.28 -13.44
CA GLN A 442 -4.72 7.43 -13.19
C GLN A 442 -4.60 7.70 -11.69
N GLN A 443 -3.42 8.13 -11.29
CA GLN A 443 -3.16 8.71 -9.98
C GLN A 443 -3.17 10.24 -10.11
N ALA A 444 -3.75 10.91 -9.13
CA ALA A 444 -3.93 12.34 -9.16
C ALA A 444 -3.88 12.98 -7.77
N GLU A 445 -3.52 14.24 -7.78
CA GLU A 445 -3.72 15.17 -6.67
C GLU A 445 -5.04 15.92 -6.89
N ILE A 446 -5.95 15.82 -5.94
CA ILE A 446 -7.24 16.48 -5.96
C ILE A 446 -7.28 17.53 -4.87
N LEU A 447 -7.39 18.79 -5.23
CA LEU A 447 -7.52 19.90 -4.29
C LEU A 447 -9.00 20.15 -3.99
N ILE A 448 -9.35 20.12 -2.70
CA ILE A 448 -10.68 20.47 -2.18
C ILE A 448 -10.61 21.71 -1.29
N ASN A 449 -11.78 22.30 -0.97
CA ASN A 449 -11.85 23.45 -0.05
C ASN A 449 -11.56 22.99 1.38
N GLU A 450 -10.84 23.81 2.12
CA GLU A 450 -10.77 23.69 3.56
C GLU A 450 -12.00 24.37 4.18
N ASN A 451 -12.92 23.59 4.72
CA ASN A 451 -14.11 24.07 5.42
C ASN A 451 -13.85 24.19 6.93
N LYS A 452 -14.66 24.99 7.67
CA LYS A 452 -14.51 25.10 9.13
C LYS A 452 -14.59 23.74 9.84
N LYS A 453 -15.43 22.82 9.34
CA LYS A 453 -15.56 21.45 9.87
C LYS A 453 -14.31 20.60 9.65
N THR A 454 -13.58 20.83 8.55
CA THR A 454 -12.33 20.10 8.24
C THR A 454 -11.12 20.65 9.00
N LYS A 455 -11.27 21.81 9.68
CA LYS A 455 -10.22 22.38 10.55
C LYS A 455 -10.23 21.81 11.96
N GLU A 456 -11.40 21.45 12.46
CA GLU A 456 -11.61 21.06 13.88
C GLU A 456 -11.51 19.54 14.10
N GLU A 457 -11.69 18.73 13.04
CA GLU A 457 -11.64 17.27 13.12
C GLU A 457 -10.64 16.73 12.08
N GLU A 458 -9.89 15.69 12.40
CA GLU A 458 -9.15 14.88 11.43
C GLU A 458 -10.16 14.08 10.60
N VAL A 459 -10.73 14.72 9.58
CA VAL A 459 -11.93 14.23 8.88
C VAL A 459 -11.60 13.22 7.79
N PHE A 460 -10.35 13.19 7.32
CA PHE A 460 -9.92 12.33 6.24
C PHE A 460 -8.75 11.46 6.66
N GLU A 461 -8.82 10.18 6.27
CA GLU A 461 -7.77 9.20 6.52
C GLU A 461 -7.38 8.50 5.21
N THR A 462 -6.18 7.96 5.19
CA THR A 462 -5.74 7.08 4.10
C THR A 462 -6.67 5.88 3.99
N GLY A 463 -7.05 5.50 2.76
CA GLY A 463 -8.04 4.46 2.51
C GLY A 463 -9.49 4.95 2.45
N ASN A 464 -9.78 6.20 2.83
CA ASN A 464 -11.10 6.79 2.56
C ASN A 464 -11.36 6.82 1.05
N VAL A 465 -12.63 6.76 0.67
CA VAL A 465 -13.03 6.69 -0.74
C VAL A 465 -13.89 7.89 -1.11
N LEU A 466 -13.43 8.67 -2.09
CA LEU A 466 -14.25 9.68 -2.72
C LEU A 466 -15.16 9.01 -3.75
N SER A 467 -16.45 9.25 -3.65
CA SER A 467 -17.49 8.55 -4.35
C SER A 467 -18.54 9.49 -4.93
N SER A 468 -19.25 9.05 -5.96
CA SER A 468 -20.42 9.80 -6.45
C SER A 468 -21.56 9.74 -5.43
N GLU A 469 -22.26 10.86 -5.26
CA GLU A 469 -23.40 10.94 -4.34
C GLU A 469 -24.55 9.99 -4.73
N LYS A 470 -24.75 9.79 -6.04
CA LYS A 470 -25.84 8.93 -6.57
C LYS A 470 -25.60 7.43 -6.26
N TYR A 471 -24.36 6.98 -6.33
CA TYR A 471 -23.94 5.60 -6.06
C TYR A 471 -22.77 5.60 -5.10
N PRO A 472 -22.99 5.91 -3.80
CA PRO A 472 -21.91 5.91 -2.82
C PRO A 472 -21.38 4.50 -2.60
N ILE A 473 -20.09 4.38 -2.23
CA ILE A 473 -19.55 3.07 -1.84
C ILE A 473 -20.18 2.62 -0.52
N PRO A 474 -20.55 1.34 -0.37
CA PRO A 474 -21.03 0.81 0.90
C PRO A 474 -19.99 0.94 2.02
N CYS A 475 -20.45 1.35 3.22
CA CYS A 475 -19.65 1.42 4.45
C CYS A 475 -20.19 0.42 5.45
N ILE A 476 -19.46 -0.65 5.67
CA ILE A 476 -19.89 -1.85 6.38
C ILE A 476 -19.08 -2.09 7.65
N LYS A 477 -19.69 -2.74 8.64
CA LYS A 477 -19.00 -3.26 9.83
C LYS A 477 -19.00 -4.78 9.89
N LYS A 478 -20.01 -5.44 9.34
CA LYS A 478 -20.19 -6.88 9.43
C LYS A 478 -20.49 -7.47 8.06
N PHE A 479 -19.72 -8.49 7.71
CA PHE A 479 -19.78 -9.08 6.38
C PHE A 479 -19.38 -10.56 6.39
N LYS A 480 -19.81 -11.29 5.35
CA LYS A 480 -19.29 -12.62 5.05
C LYS A 480 -18.09 -12.50 4.12
N ALA A 481 -17.13 -13.36 4.32
CA ALA A 481 -15.95 -13.43 3.51
C ALA A 481 -15.52 -14.87 3.25
N HIS A 482 -14.94 -15.06 2.08
CA HIS A 482 -14.18 -16.25 1.74
C HIS A 482 -12.71 -15.97 2.00
N ILE A 483 -12.05 -16.77 2.84
CA ILE A 483 -10.64 -16.59 3.18
C ILE A 483 -9.83 -17.85 2.89
N LYS A 484 -8.55 -17.67 2.59
CA LYS A 484 -7.51 -18.72 2.52
C LYS A 484 -6.49 -18.42 3.59
N THR A 485 -6.21 -19.40 4.43
CA THR A 485 -5.10 -19.37 5.41
C THR A 485 -3.82 -19.90 4.75
N TYR A 486 -2.69 -19.44 5.26
CA TYR A 486 -1.37 -19.86 4.78
C TYR A 486 -0.62 -20.69 5.82
N ASP A 487 0.71 -20.66 5.81
CA ASP A 487 1.51 -21.39 6.78
C ASP A 487 1.46 -20.69 8.14
N LEU A 488 0.44 -21.04 8.91
CA LEU A 488 0.16 -20.44 10.22
C LEU A 488 1.03 -21.11 11.30
N LYS A 489 1.59 -20.31 12.20
CA LYS A 489 2.19 -20.81 13.46
C LYS A 489 1.11 -21.41 14.38
N THR A 490 -0.05 -20.77 14.44
CA THR A 490 -1.21 -21.19 15.23
C THR A 490 -2.49 -21.10 14.40
N PRO A 491 -3.45 -22.05 14.54
CA PRO A 491 -4.74 -21.98 13.86
C PRO A 491 -5.51 -20.70 14.21
N ILE A 492 -6.24 -20.14 13.26
CA ILE A 492 -7.11 -18.98 13.50
C ILE A 492 -8.35 -19.42 14.26
N SER A 493 -8.54 -18.86 15.45
CA SER A 493 -9.63 -19.23 16.34
C SER A 493 -10.84 -18.30 16.22
N LEU A 494 -12.01 -18.81 16.59
CA LEU A 494 -13.22 -18.02 16.73
C LEU A 494 -13.01 -16.91 17.77
N GLY A 495 -13.41 -15.68 17.44
CA GLY A 495 -13.23 -14.50 18.29
C GLY A 495 -11.85 -13.87 18.23
N GLN A 496 -10.89 -14.46 17.50
CA GLN A 496 -9.56 -13.91 17.36
C GLN A 496 -9.58 -12.53 16.72
N LYS A 497 -8.86 -11.59 17.35
CA LYS A 497 -8.67 -10.24 16.83
C LYS A 497 -7.48 -10.22 15.88
N MET A 498 -7.66 -9.57 14.75
CA MET A 498 -6.64 -9.42 13.69
C MET A 498 -6.72 -8.03 13.07
N MET A 499 -5.63 -7.59 12.47
CA MET A 499 -5.61 -6.38 11.65
C MET A 499 -6.05 -6.71 10.22
N PHE A 500 -7.05 -5.97 9.77
CA PHE A 500 -7.61 -6.04 8.42
C PHE A 500 -7.03 -4.92 7.57
N TYR A 501 -6.64 -5.25 6.34
CA TYR A 501 -6.10 -4.30 5.36
C TYR A 501 -6.85 -4.43 4.03
N LEU A 502 -7.42 -3.33 3.56
CA LEU A 502 -8.11 -3.21 2.27
C LEU A 502 -7.81 -1.84 1.66
N GLN A 503 -7.05 -1.77 0.57
CA GLN A 503 -6.82 -0.52 -0.19
C GLN A 503 -6.40 0.66 0.71
N GLY A 504 -5.41 0.47 1.56
CA GLY A 504 -4.96 1.51 2.51
C GLY A 504 -5.80 1.63 3.78
N GLN A 505 -7.02 1.10 3.81
CA GLN A 505 -7.84 1.04 5.02
C GLN A 505 -7.27 0.05 6.01
N LYS A 506 -7.26 0.43 7.28
CA LYS A 506 -6.84 -0.42 8.41
C LYS A 506 -7.97 -0.48 9.43
N SER A 507 -8.31 -1.67 9.92
CA SER A 507 -9.24 -1.81 11.04
C SER A 507 -8.97 -3.08 11.82
N GLN A 508 -9.18 -3.04 13.12
CA GLN A 508 -9.20 -4.26 13.91
C GLN A 508 -10.51 -5.01 13.66
N ILE A 509 -10.39 -6.30 13.37
CA ILE A 509 -11.55 -7.18 13.13
C ILE A 509 -11.56 -8.35 14.11
N SER A 510 -12.72 -9.00 14.20
CA SER A 510 -12.85 -10.29 14.90
C SER A 510 -13.67 -11.28 14.05
N ILE A 511 -13.28 -12.56 14.08
CA ILE A 511 -14.05 -13.63 13.44
C ILE A 511 -15.21 -14.01 14.36
N LYS A 512 -16.44 -13.72 13.94
CA LYS A 512 -17.64 -14.01 14.73
C LYS A 512 -18.20 -15.41 14.51
N LYS A 513 -18.00 -15.95 13.31
CA LYS A 513 -18.45 -17.29 12.95
C LYS A 513 -17.58 -17.87 11.87
N ILE A 514 -17.29 -19.15 11.97
CA ILE A 514 -16.69 -19.96 10.92
C ILE A 514 -17.81 -20.86 10.40
N GLU A 515 -18.34 -20.56 9.21
CA GLU A 515 -19.46 -21.30 8.66
C GLU A 515 -19.03 -22.66 8.13
N ARG A 516 -17.92 -22.69 7.37
CA ARG A 516 -17.34 -23.94 6.90
C ARG A 516 -15.84 -23.78 6.61
N ILE A 517 -15.11 -24.89 6.67
CA ILE A 517 -13.73 -24.99 6.23
C ILE A 517 -13.60 -26.13 5.20
N PHE A 518 -12.69 -25.98 4.25
CA PHE A 518 -12.44 -27.00 3.21
C PHE A 518 -11.03 -26.83 2.63
N ASN A 519 -10.51 -27.90 2.04
CA ASN A 519 -9.26 -27.91 1.28
C ASN A 519 -9.54 -27.79 -0.21
N GLU A 520 -8.58 -27.26 -0.96
CA GLU A 520 -8.60 -27.21 -2.41
C GLU A 520 -8.71 -28.63 -3.00
N GLY A 521 -9.71 -28.85 -3.87
CA GLY A 521 -9.93 -30.16 -4.46
C GLY A 521 -10.63 -31.21 -3.57
N SER A 522 -10.87 -30.91 -2.28
CA SER A 522 -11.57 -31.82 -1.38
C SER A 522 -13.08 -31.64 -1.44
N LYS A 523 -13.83 -32.74 -1.60
CA LYS A 523 -15.29 -32.72 -1.44
C LYS A 523 -15.75 -32.67 0.03
N VAL A 524 -14.81 -32.80 0.97
CA VAL A 524 -15.10 -32.83 2.41
C VAL A 524 -15.00 -31.42 2.97
N SER A 525 -16.11 -30.90 3.47
CA SER A 525 -16.16 -29.65 4.22
C SER A 525 -16.60 -29.94 5.66
N LYS A 526 -16.01 -29.23 6.63
CA LYS A 526 -16.47 -29.25 8.03
C LYS A 526 -17.19 -27.95 8.33
N ASN A 527 -18.41 -28.05 8.87
CA ASN A 527 -19.25 -26.88 9.22
C ASN A 527 -19.13 -26.53 10.70
N ASN A 528 -19.29 -25.25 11.02
CA ASN A 528 -19.35 -24.73 12.39
C ASN A 528 -18.15 -25.14 13.27
N THR A 529 -16.95 -25.04 12.72
CA THR A 529 -15.70 -25.30 13.45
C THR A 529 -15.34 -24.11 14.35
N ARG A 530 -14.51 -24.34 15.38
CA ARG A 530 -14.03 -23.31 16.29
C ARG A 530 -12.70 -22.69 15.86
N PHE A 531 -12.01 -23.31 14.91
CA PHE A 531 -10.71 -22.86 14.41
C PHE A 531 -10.54 -23.21 12.93
N ILE A 532 -9.65 -22.48 12.24
CA ILE A 532 -9.27 -22.67 10.85
C ILE A 532 -7.80 -23.07 10.83
N PRO A 533 -7.46 -24.29 10.36
CA PRO A 533 -6.07 -24.76 10.25
C PRO A 533 -5.30 -23.98 9.17
N LYS A 534 -3.98 -24.22 9.11
CA LYS A 534 -3.12 -23.71 8.03
C LYS A 534 -3.50 -24.34 6.68
N ASN A 535 -3.32 -23.57 5.60
CA ASN A 535 -3.55 -23.98 4.21
C ASN A 535 -4.99 -24.42 3.91
N PHE A 536 -5.98 -23.87 4.62
CA PHE A 536 -7.40 -24.14 4.42
C PHE A 536 -8.12 -22.92 3.86
N TYR A 537 -9.19 -23.18 3.13
CA TYR A 537 -10.22 -22.20 2.79
C TYR A 537 -11.30 -22.20 3.86
N ALA A 538 -11.88 -21.04 4.12
CA ALA A 538 -13.00 -20.92 5.05
C ALA A 538 -13.98 -19.83 4.60
N ASP A 539 -15.27 -20.09 4.84
CA ASP A 539 -16.31 -19.06 4.80
C ASP A 539 -16.57 -18.58 6.21
N VAL A 540 -16.39 -17.29 6.44
CA VAL A 540 -16.42 -16.68 7.76
C VAL A 540 -17.31 -15.46 7.81
N ILE A 541 -17.84 -15.16 9.01
CA ILE A 541 -18.46 -13.86 9.32
C ILE A 541 -17.46 -13.06 10.13
N ILE A 542 -17.14 -11.88 9.60
CA ILE A 542 -16.20 -10.93 10.18
C ILE A 542 -16.94 -9.70 10.65
N GLU A 543 -16.55 -9.17 11.80
CA GLU A 543 -17.00 -7.88 12.30
C GLU A 543 -15.80 -6.96 12.55
N SER A 544 -15.90 -5.73 12.05
CA SER A 544 -14.89 -4.68 12.15
C SER A 544 -15.23 -3.68 13.25
N GLU A 545 -14.23 -3.14 13.93
CA GLU A 545 -14.41 -2.04 14.90
C GLU A 545 -14.84 -0.76 14.20
N ASN A 546 -14.22 -0.43 13.06
CA ASN A 546 -14.52 0.75 12.24
C ASN A 546 -15.36 0.39 11.02
N LYS A 547 -16.05 1.38 10.46
CA LYS A 547 -16.70 1.23 9.16
C LYS A 547 -15.64 1.11 8.07
N ILE A 548 -15.81 0.13 7.19
CA ILE A 548 -14.93 -0.15 6.05
C ILE A 548 -15.69 0.19 4.78
N CYS A 549 -15.08 0.98 3.89
CA CYS A 549 -15.58 1.22 2.55
C CYS A 549 -15.20 0.04 1.66
N ALA A 550 -16.19 -0.73 1.20
CA ALA A 550 -15.93 -1.95 0.44
C ALA A 550 -17.00 -2.22 -0.62
N GLU A 551 -16.64 -3.06 -1.57
CA GLU A 551 -17.51 -3.59 -2.61
C GLU A 551 -17.59 -5.12 -2.48
N LEU A 552 -18.60 -5.73 -3.13
CA LEU A 552 -18.64 -7.19 -3.27
C LEU A 552 -17.64 -7.63 -4.35
N PHE A 553 -17.07 -8.83 -4.18
CA PHE A 553 -16.08 -9.38 -5.13
C PHE A 553 -16.57 -9.44 -6.58
N GLY A 554 -17.86 -9.69 -6.78
CA GLY A 554 -18.49 -9.70 -8.11
C GLY A 554 -18.61 -8.31 -8.75
N LEU A 555 -18.58 -7.23 -7.96
CA LEU A 555 -18.70 -5.86 -8.44
C LEU A 555 -17.32 -5.22 -8.67
N ASN A 556 -16.45 -5.31 -7.68
CA ASN A 556 -15.10 -4.78 -7.76
C ASN A 556 -14.13 -5.64 -6.95
N LYS A 557 -13.30 -6.41 -7.65
CA LYS A 557 -12.34 -7.32 -7.02
C LYS A 557 -11.35 -6.59 -6.12
N ARG A 558 -10.89 -5.40 -6.49
CA ARG A 558 -9.90 -4.65 -5.73
C ARG A 558 -10.44 -4.07 -4.43
N LEU A 559 -11.68 -3.56 -4.46
CA LEU A 559 -12.36 -3.01 -3.28
C LEU A 559 -13.06 -4.07 -2.42
N SER A 560 -12.81 -5.36 -2.70
CA SER A 560 -13.36 -6.49 -1.93
C SER A 560 -12.28 -7.40 -1.33
N THR A 561 -11.06 -7.38 -1.88
CA THR A 561 -9.99 -8.30 -1.49
C THR A 561 -9.13 -7.68 -0.40
N PHE A 562 -8.90 -8.44 0.68
CA PHE A 562 -8.25 -7.97 1.90
C PHE A 562 -7.23 -8.97 2.44
N ALA A 563 -6.33 -8.46 3.28
CA ALA A 563 -5.38 -9.25 4.05
C ALA A 563 -5.69 -9.17 5.55
N LEU A 564 -5.49 -10.30 6.27
CA LEU A 564 -5.60 -10.41 7.72
C LEU A 564 -4.23 -10.68 8.31
N ARG A 565 -3.80 -9.86 9.29
CA ARG A 565 -2.46 -9.94 9.89
C ARG A 565 -2.51 -9.99 11.41
N ILE A 566 -1.54 -10.68 12.02
CA ILE A 566 -1.32 -10.73 13.47
C ILE A 566 0.19 -10.54 13.69
N SER A 567 0.55 -9.63 14.59
CA SER A 567 1.94 -9.42 15.02
C SER A 567 2.96 -9.28 13.89
N GLY A 568 2.56 -8.67 12.78
CA GLY A 568 3.45 -8.49 11.64
C GLY A 568 3.33 -9.55 10.53
N ASP A 569 2.76 -10.73 10.79
CA ASP A 569 2.66 -11.83 9.84
C ASP A 569 1.29 -11.88 9.15
N THR A 570 1.26 -12.15 7.85
CA THR A 570 0.03 -12.35 7.09
C THR A 570 -0.53 -13.75 7.36
N GLN A 571 -1.68 -13.81 8.04
CA GLN A 571 -2.30 -15.07 8.48
C GLN A 571 -3.28 -15.63 7.43
N ALA A 572 -4.07 -14.75 6.84
CA ALA A 572 -5.06 -15.13 5.85
C ALA A 572 -5.32 -13.99 4.89
N MET A 573 -5.91 -14.34 3.78
CA MET A 573 -6.36 -13.43 2.76
C MET A 573 -7.71 -13.86 2.26
N GLY A 574 -8.51 -12.89 1.80
CA GLY A 574 -9.85 -13.22 1.37
C GLY A 574 -10.53 -12.10 0.60
N TYR A 575 -11.77 -12.33 0.29
CA TYR A 575 -12.62 -11.37 -0.36
C TYR A 575 -14.04 -11.38 0.22
N ILE A 576 -14.69 -10.24 0.14
CA ILE A 576 -16.04 -10.03 0.67
C ILE A 576 -17.06 -10.61 -0.29
N THR A 577 -17.94 -11.47 0.23
CA THR A 577 -18.98 -12.17 -0.54
C THR A 577 -20.38 -11.61 -0.31
N GLU A 578 -20.65 -11.11 0.90
CA GLU A 578 -21.98 -10.61 1.29
C GLU A 578 -21.83 -9.57 2.41
N PHE A 579 -22.58 -8.48 2.35
CA PHE A 579 -22.71 -7.50 3.42
C PHE A 579 -23.82 -7.94 4.38
N LEU A 580 -23.58 -7.80 5.69
CA LEU A 580 -24.57 -8.17 6.72
C LEU A 580 -25.04 -6.94 7.51
N GLU A 581 -24.18 -5.93 7.70
CA GLU A 581 -24.46 -4.69 8.45
C GLU A 581 -23.52 -3.59 8.05
#